data_e7d1e791867b5fdf9866377fa2f6ff2b
#
_entry.id   e7d1e791867b5fdf9866377fa2f6ff2b
#
_cell.length_a   1.000
_cell.length_b   1.000
_cell.length_c   1.000
_cell.angle_alpha   90.00
_cell.angle_beta   90.00
_cell.angle_gamma   90.00
#
_symmetry.space_group_name_H-M   'P 1'
#
loop_
_entity.id
_entity.type
_entity.pdbx_description
1 polymer ?
#
loop_
_entity_poly.entity_id
_entity_poly.type
_entity_poly.pdbx_seq_one_letter_code
_entity_poly.pdbx_strand_id
1 'polypeptide(L)'
;MPQQPTPASRASAIELKGLRVLVVEDESMVCMLMEDMLQELGCTVVGAVARFDEALEQATNGPAFDVALLDVNLNGKQTFPIAEVLAARGVRFIFATGYGEGILPQSLQGGPMLQKPFALEALEKALRRAVSP
;
A
#
# COMPACT_ATOMS: atom_id res chain seq x y z
N MET A 1 6.97 -37.55 -1.17
CA MET A 1 6.85 -36.62 -2.29
C MET A 1 6.14 -35.37 -1.84
N PRO A 2 6.74 -34.19 -2.03
CA PRO A 2 6.05 -32.98 -1.67
C PRO A 2 4.81 -32.78 -2.53
N GLN A 3 3.74 -32.36 -1.92
CA GLN A 3 2.51 -32.06 -2.65
C GLN A 3 2.67 -30.77 -3.44
N GLN A 4 2.10 -30.74 -4.63
CA GLN A 4 2.00 -29.50 -5.36
C GLN A 4 1.06 -28.55 -4.65
N PRO A 5 1.42 -27.28 -4.48
CA PRO A 5 0.50 -26.35 -3.85
C PRO A 5 -0.75 -26.14 -4.72
N THR A 6 -1.88 -26.01 -4.06
CA THR A 6 -3.13 -25.66 -4.75
C THR A 6 -3.03 -24.20 -5.25
N PRO A 7 -3.87 -23.80 -6.19
CA PRO A 7 -3.90 -22.39 -6.62
C PRO A 7 -4.09 -21.42 -5.47
N ALA A 8 -4.92 -21.77 -4.49
CA ALA A 8 -5.12 -20.93 -3.31
C ALA A 8 -3.86 -20.84 -2.45
N SER A 9 -3.17 -21.98 -2.27
CA SER A 9 -1.91 -22.02 -1.52
C SER A 9 -0.82 -21.22 -2.23
N ARG A 10 -0.78 -21.27 -3.57
CA ARG A 10 0.18 -20.48 -4.33
C ARG A 10 -0.07 -18.99 -4.15
N ALA A 11 -1.34 -18.57 -4.20
CA ALA A 11 -1.70 -17.17 -3.99
C ALA A 11 -1.29 -16.70 -2.60
N SER A 12 -1.56 -17.53 -1.56
CA SER A 12 -1.20 -17.17 -0.18
C SER A 12 0.30 -17.29 0.08
N ALA A 13 1.04 -17.98 -0.78
CA ALA A 13 2.48 -18.15 -0.67
C ALA A 13 3.28 -17.14 -1.50
N ILE A 14 2.62 -16.12 -2.06
CA ILE A 14 3.31 -15.06 -2.80
C ILE A 14 4.34 -14.43 -1.88
N GLU A 15 5.58 -14.37 -2.38
CA GLU A 15 6.68 -13.82 -1.63
C GLU A 15 6.57 -12.32 -1.55
N LEU A 16 6.62 -11.80 -0.32
CA LEU A 16 6.69 -10.35 -0.09
C LEU A 16 8.14 -9.86 -0.03
N LYS A 17 9.10 -10.79 0.05
CA LYS A 17 10.51 -10.45 0.11
C LYS A 17 10.94 -9.70 -1.14
N GLY A 18 11.51 -8.50 -0.93
CA GLY A 18 11.93 -7.66 -2.03
C GLY A 18 10.82 -6.88 -2.71
N LEU A 19 9.57 -7.04 -2.26
CA LEU A 19 8.47 -6.24 -2.80
C LEU A 19 8.75 -4.76 -2.52
N ARG A 20 8.72 -3.95 -3.56
CA ARG A 20 9.05 -2.52 -3.45
C ARG A 20 7.80 -1.73 -3.12
N VAL A 21 7.85 -0.99 -2.00
CA VAL A 21 6.69 -0.28 -1.47
C VAL A 21 7.02 1.20 -1.32
N LEU A 22 6.14 2.03 -1.84
CA LEU A 22 6.15 3.47 -1.58
C LEU A 22 5.18 3.73 -0.43
N VAL A 23 5.64 4.43 0.61
CA VAL A 23 4.81 4.79 1.76
C VAL A 23 4.45 6.27 1.65
N VAL A 24 3.16 6.56 1.77
CA VAL A 24 2.63 7.93 1.74
C VAL A 24 1.86 8.17 3.03
N GLU A 25 2.47 8.88 3.97
CA GLU A 25 1.93 9.11 5.31
C GLU A 25 2.52 10.40 5.90
N ASP A 26 1.67 11.28 6.39
CA ASP A 26 2.12 12.57 6.93
C ASP A 26 2.54 12.53 8.40
N GLU A 27 2.07 11.54 9.17
CA GLU A 27 2.47 11.40 10.58
C GLU A 27 3.76 10.58 10.66
N SER A 28 4.83 11.20 11.13
CA SER A 28 6.15 10.56 11.12
C SER A 28 6.21 9.29 11.96
N MET A 29 5.52 9.25 13.11
CA MET A 29 5.52 8.04 13.93
C MET A 29 4.76 6.89 13.27
N VAL A 30 3.65 7.19 12.62
CA VAL A 30 2.88 6.20 11.86
C VAL A 30 3.69 5.72 10.67
N CYS A 31 4.36 6.63 9.99
CA CYS A 31 5.23 6.28 8.85
C CYS A 31 6.34 5.32 9.29
N MET A 32 7.00 5.60 10.42
CA MET A 32 8.04 4.73 10.95
C MET A 32 7.50 3.34 11.28
N LEU A 33 6.31 3.26 11.87
CA LEU A 33 5.65 1.99 12.15
C LEU A 33 5.37 1.20 10.88
N MET A 34 4.86 1.87 9.86
CA MET A 34 4.62 1.24 8.57
C MET A 34 5.90 0.71 7.96
N GLU A 35 6.97 1.50 7.99
CA GLU A 35 8.28 1.07 7.47
C GLU A 35 8.80 -0.15 8.23
N ASP A 36 8.71 -0.13 9.56
CA ASP A 36 9.14 -1.26 10.38
C ASP A 36 8.36 -2.54 10.06
N MET A 37 7.05 -2.43 9.92
CA MET A 37 6.21 -3.57 9.56
C MET A 37 6.55 -4.11 8.18
N LEU A 38 6.73 -3.23 7.21
CA LEU A 38 7.09 -3.63 5.85
C LEU A 38 8.44 -4.34 5.82
N GLN A 39 9.41 -3.83 6.56
CA GLN A 39 10.74 -4.47 6.65
C GLN A 39 10.65 -5.83 7.31
N GLU A 40 9.83 -5.96 8.35
CA GLU A 40 9.61 -7.25 9.02
C GLU A 40 9.02 -8.29 8.06
N LEU A 41 8.18 -7.86 7.14
CA LEU A 41 7.60 -8.73 6.12
C LEU A 41 8.55 -9.01 4.95
N GLY A 42 9.73 -8.42 4.95
CA GLY A 42 10.72 -8.60 3.90
C GLY A 42 10.59 -7.64 2.72
N CYS A 43 9.69 -6.68 2.82
CA CYS A 43 9.52 -5.68 1.76
C CYS A 43 10.66 -4.66 1.77
N THR A 44 10.88 -4.02 0.63
CA THR A 44 11.82 -2.92 0.48
C THR A 44 11.02 -1.62 0.39
N VAL A 45 11.26 -0.70 1.33
CA VAL A 45 10.63 0.63 1.28
C VAL A 45 11.48 1.50 0.36
N VAL A 46 10.94 1.84 -0.81
CA VAL A 46 11.67 2.60 -1.82
C VAL A 46 11.54 4.10 -1.61
N GLY A 47 10.60 4.53 -0.81
CA GLY A 47 10.43 5.93 -0.45
C GLY A 47 9.35 6.08 0.60
N ALA A 48 9.45 7.15 1.37
CA ALA A 48 8.45 7.51 2.36
C ALA A 48 8.22 9.01 2.20
N VAL A 49 7.05 9.40 1.76
CA VAL A 49 6.73 10.80 1.47
C VAL A 49 5.56 11.24 2.33
N ALA A 50 5.64 12.47 2.81
CA ALA A 50 4.67 13.02 3.75
C ALA A 50 3.78 14.11 3.14
N ARG A 51 4.10 14.56 1.93
CA ARG A 51 3.41 15.68 1.30
C ARG A 51 2.72 15.23 0.03
N PHE A 52 1.58 15.83 -0.23
CA PHE A 52 0.76 15.49 -1.39
C PHE A 52 1.52 15.70 -2.71
N ASP A 53 2.18 16.85 -2.87
CA ASP A 53 2.90 17.16 -4.10
C ASP A 53 4.07 16.20 -4.35
N GLU A 54 4.80 15.81 -3.30
CA GLU A 54 5.86 14.82 -3.40
C GLU A 54 5.31 13.44 -3.77
N ALA A 55 4.18 13.06 -3.15
CA ALA A 55 3.54 11.79 -3.43
C ALA A 55 3.04 11.73 -4.88
N LEU A 56 2.45 12.81 -5.36
CA LEU A 56 1.98 12.89 -6.74
C LEU A 56 3.15 12.79 -7.73
N GLU A 57 4.27 13.45 -7.42
CA GLU A 57 5.48 13.38 -8.25
C GLU A 57 6.04 11.97 -8.29
N GLN A 58 6.10 11.29 -7.15
CA GLN A 58 6.56 9.90 -7.09
C GLN A 58 5.63 8.98 -7.89
N ALA A 59 4.33 9.20 -7.80
CA ALA A 59 3.35 8.40 -8.54
C ALA A 59 3.46 8.61 -10.04
N THR A 60 3.83 9.81 -10.46
CA THR A 60 3.88 10.19 -11.88
C THR A 60 5.22 9.87 -12.51
N ASN A 61 6.33 10.25 -11.85
CA ASN A 61 7.67 10.23 -12.44
C ASN A 61 8.71 9.54 -11.57
N GLY A 62 8.31 9.00 -10.42
CA GLY A 62 9.25 8.41 -9.48
C GLY A 62 9.82 7.09 -9.94
N PRO A 63 10.77 6.53 -9.16
CA PRO A 63 11.33 5.20 -9.46
C PRO A 63 10.25 4.14 -9.41
N ALA A 64 10.52 3.02 -10.04
CA ALA A 64 9.56 1.91 -10.10
C ALA A 64 9.34 1.33 -8.70
N PHE A 65 8.09 1.02 -8.41
CA PHE A 65 7.70 0.29 -7.21
C PHE A 65 6.51 -0.62 -7.53
N ASP A 66 6.26 -1.57 -6.66
CA ASP A 66 5.25 -2.60 -6.92
C ASP A 66 3.90 -2.26 -6.33
N VAL A 67 3.90 -1.57 -5.19
CA VAL A 67 2.67 -1.19 -4.50
C VAL A 67 2.91 0.09 -3.69
N ALA A 68 1.88 0.91 -3.58
CA ALA A 68 1.90 2.09 -2.73
C ALA A 68 0.97 1.88 -1.54
N LEU A 69 1.43 2.25 -0.35
CA LEU A 69 0.62 2.29 0.86
C LEU A 69 0.27 3.75 1.09
N LEU A 70 -0.99 4.10 0.85
CA LEU A 70 -1.46 5.48 0.80
C LEU A 70 -2.37 5.81 1.97
N ASP A 71 -2.00 6.79 2.77
CA ASP A 71 -2.96 7.42 3.68
C ASP A 71 -4.04 8.09 2.83
N VAL A 72 -5.29 7.93 3.20
CA VAL A 72 -6.41 8.58 2.50
C VAL A 72 -6.31 10.10 2.60
N ASN A 73 -5.80 10.59 3.72
CA ASN A 73 -5.72 12.02 4.01
C ASN A 73 -4.29 12.43 4.36
N LEU A 74 -3.74 13.40 3.61
CA LEU A 74 -2.44 14.00 3.89
C LEU A 74 -2.65 15.46 4.24
N ASN A 75 -2.55 15.79 5.51
CA ASN A 75 -2.66 17.17 5.99
C ASN A 75 -3.92 17.88 5.44
N GLY A 76 -5.05 17.17 5.45
CA GLY A 76 -6.31 17.70 4.96
C GLY A 76 -6.58 17.51 3.47
N LYS A 77 -5.62 16.97 2.73
CA LYS A 77 -5.81 16.69 1.30
C LYS A 77 -6.03 15.19 1.09
N GLN A 78 -7.11 14.87 0.42
CA GLN A 78 -7.42 13.49 0.06
C GLN A 78 -6.49 13.00 -1.05
N THR A 79 -6.01 11.77 -0.94
CA THR A 79 -5.01 11.22 -1.86
C THR A 79 -5.62 10.50 -3.06
N PHE A 80 -6.92 10.63 -3.27
CA PHE A 80 -7.60 9.99 -4.41
C PHE A 80 -6.98 10.32 -5.76
N PRO A 81 -6.59 11.58 -6.06
CA PRO A 81 -5.91 11.87 -7.33
C PRO A 81 -4.62 11.10 -7.53
N ILE A 82 -3.88 10.84 -6.44
CA ILE A 82 -2.65 10.04 -6.50
C ILE A 82 -3.00 8.59 -6.86
N ALA A 83 -4.02 8.03 -6.21
CA ALA A 83 -4.48 6.68 -6.48
C ALA A 83 -4.94 6.52 -7.93
N GLU A 84 -5.62 7.52 -8.47
CA GLU A 84 -6.07 7.51 -9.87
C GLU A 84 -4.90 7.48 -10.85
N VAL A 85 -3.84 8.25 -10.56
CA VAL A 85 -2.60 8.23 -11.37
C VAL A 85 -1.97 6.83 -11.32
N LEU A 86 -1.89 6.25 -10.13
CA LEU A 86 -1.33 4.90 -9.96
C LEU A 86 -2.17 3.87 -10.71
N ALA A 87 -3.48 3.93 -10.60
CA ALA A 87 -4.39 3.02 -11.28
C ALA A 87 -4.22 3.11 -12.79
N ALA A 88 -4.11 4.32 -13.33
CA ALA A 88 -3.92 4.55 -14.77
C ALA A 88 -2.60 3.96 -15.27
N ARG A 89 -1.59 3.87 -14.40
CA ARG A 89 -0.29 3.26 -14.72
C ARG A 89 -0.23 1.77 -14.44
N GLY A 90 -1.32 1.20 -13.92
CA GLY A 90 -1.35 -0.21 -13.55
C GLY A 90 -0.58 -0.53 -12.28
N VAL A 91 -0.27 0.47 -11.46
CA VAL A 91 0.43 0.29 -10.20
C VAL A 91 -0.60 0.06 -9.09
N ARG A 92 -0.36 -0.94 -8.27
CA ARG A 92 -1.27 -1.31 -7.18
C ARG A 92 -1.08 -0.43 -5.97
N PHE A 93 -2.15 -0.27 -5.19
CA PHE A 93 -2.08 0.53 -3.97
C PHE A 93 -3.04 -0.02 -2.92
N ILE A 94 -2.73 0.31 -1.67
CA ILE A 94 -3.54 -0.01 -0.50
C ILE A 94 -3.83 1.31 0.20
N PHE A 95 -5.09 1.58 0.49
CA PHE A 95 -5.44 2.75 1.30
C PHE A 95 -5.33 2.41 2.78
N ALA A 96 -4.72 3.31 3.53
CA ALA A 96 -4.76 3.30 4.99
C ALA A 96 -5.62 4.47 5.43
N THR A 97 -6.65 4.21 6.24
CA THR A 97 -7.60 5.23 6.62
C THR A 97 -7.71 5.32 8.15
N GLY A 98 -7.82 6.53 8.66
CA GLY A 98 -8.09 6.77 10.06
C GLY A 98 -9.58 6.72 10.35
N TYR A 99 -9.91 6.75 11.62
CA TYR A 99 -11.30 6.75 12.06
C TYR A 99 -11.98 8.05 11.63
N GLY A 100 -13.17 7.91 11.03
CA GLY A 100 -13.95 9.06 10.62
C GLY A 100 -13.59 9.66 9.27
N GLU A 101 -12.63 9.08 8.56
CA GLU A 101 -12.32 9.49 7.20
C GLU A 101 -13.39 8.95 6.24
N GLY A 102 -13.68 9.72 5.21
CA GLY A 102 -14.86 9.51 4.40
C GLY A 102 -14.85 8.27 3.51
N ILE A 103 -15.88 8.17 2.69
CA ILE A 103 -16.10 7.04 1.80
C ILE A 103 -15.25 7.22 0.55
N LEU A 104 -14.64 6.13 0.07
CA LEU A 104 -13.88 6.15 -1.16
C LEU A 104 -14.77 6.41 -2.37
N PRO A 105 -14.27 7.14 -3.38
CA PRO A 105 -14.96 7.22 -4.67
C PRO A 105 -15.20 5.82 -5.25
N GLN A 106 -16.31 5.65 -5.95
CA GLN A 106 -16.70 4.35 -6.49
C GLN A 106 -15.59 3.73 -7.36
N SER A 107 -14.89 4.55 -8.13
CA SER A 107 -13.81 4.09 -9.01
C SER A 107 -12.64 3.47 -8.24
N LEU A 108 -12.50 3.75 -6.95
CA LEU A 108 -11.40 3.28 -6.12
C LEU A 108 -11.84 2.23 -5.10
N GLN A 109 -13.11 1.86 -5.08
CA GLN A 109 -13.63 0.85 -4.16
C GLN A 109 -13.25 -0.55 -4.66
N GLY A 110 -13.23 -1.51 -3.73
CA GLY A 110 -12.97 -2.90 -4.05
C GLY A 110 -11.52 -3.33 -3.87
N GLY A 111 -10.58 -2.41 -3.72
CA GLY A 111 -9.21 -2.72 -3.42
C GLY A 111 -8.97 -2.95 -1.93
N PRO A 112 -7.77 -3.43 -1.55
CA PRO A 112 -7.42 -3.61 -0.14
C PRO A 112 -7.42 -2.28 0.59
N MET A 113 -7.94 -2.29 1.82
CA MET A 113 -7.96 -1.12 2.68
C MET A 113 -7.60 -1.54 4.09
N LEU A 114 -6.83 -0.68 4.77
CA LEU A 114 -6.43 -0.88 6.15
C LEU A 114 -6.96 0.26 6.99
N GLN A 115 -7.52 -0.07 8.14
CA GLN A 115 -7.93 0.93 9.13
C GLN A 115 -6.81 1.11 10.15
N LYS A 116 -6.37 2.35 10.33
CA LYS A 116 -5.34 2.66 11.31
C LYS A 116 -5.92 2.72 12.72
N PRO A 117 -5.23 2.22 13.75
CA PRO A 117 -3.98 1.46 13.66
C PRO A 117 -4.25 0.03 13.20
N PHE A 118 -3.32 -0.55 12.46
CA PHE A 118 -3.47 -1.93 11.99
C PHE A 118 -2.32 -2.81 12.47
N ALA A 119 -2.61 -4.11 12.56
CA ALA A 119 -1.62 -5.10 12.97
C ALA A 119 -0.81 -5.57 11.77
N LEU A 120 0.34 -6.19 12.06
CA LEU A 120 1.23 -6.73 11.04
C LEU A 120 0.51 -7.71 10.12
N GLU A 121 -0.32 -8.58 10.69
CA GLU A 121 -1.07 -9.59 9.93
C GLU A 121 -2.06 -8.95 8.94
N ALA A 122 -2.66 -7.84 9.33
CA ALA A 122 -3.58 -7.12 8.45
C ALA A 122 -2.83 -6.52 7.27
N LEU A 123 -1.65 -5.95 7.51
CA LEU A 123 -0.80 -5.41 6.46
C LEU A 123 -0.34 -6.52 5.51
N GLU A 124 0.11 -7.64 6.07
CA GLU A 124 0.55 -8.79 5.25
C GLU A 124 -0.58 -9.25 4.33
N LYS A 125 -1.78 -9.40 4.87
CA LYS A 125 -2.95 -9.85 4.11
C LYS A 125 -3.29 -8.87 2.99
N ALA A 126 -3.26 -7.57 3.29
CA ALA A 126 -3.54 -6.54 2.31
C ALA A 126 -2.51 -6.53 1.18
N LEU A 127 -1.23 -6.68 1.51
CA LEU A 127 -0.16 -6.75 0.52
C LEU A 127 -0.33 -7.96 -0.40
N ARG A 128 -0.59 -9.12 0.17
CA ARG A 128 -0.79 -10.34 -0.62
C ARG A 128 -1.98 -10.19 -1.55
N ARG A 129 -3.05 -9.60 -1.07
CA ARG A 129 -4.24 -9.34 -1.89
C ARG A 129 -3.94 -8.34 -3.00
N ALA A 130 -3.19 -7.28 -2.70
CA ALA A 130 -2.87 -6.24 -3.68
C ALA A 130 -2.02 -6.79 -4.83
N VAL A 131 -1.07 -7.69 -4.55
CA VAL A 131 -0.14 -8.21 -5.56
C VAL A 131 -0.60 -9.54 -6.16
N SER A 132 -1.72 -10.07 -5.72
CA SER A 132 -2.29 -11.28 -6.33
C SER A 132 -2.77 -10.97 -7.74
N PRO A 133 -2.53 -11.91 -8.67
CA PRO A 133 -3.04 -11.75 -10.04
C PRO A 133 -4.56 -11.79 -10.12
#